data_3f2ff6245df0abf0e9c1aab2d1eb8e9f
#
_entry.id   3f2ff6245df0abf0e9c1aab2d1eb8e9f
#
_cell.length_a   1.000
_cell.length_b   1.000
_cell.length_c   1.000
_cell.angle_alpha   90.00
_cell.angle_beta   90.00
_cell.angle_gamma   90.00
#
_symmetry.space_group_name_H-M   'P 1'
#
loop_
_entity.id
_entity.type
_entity.pdbx_description
1 polymer ?
#
loop_
_entity_poly.entity_id
_entity_poly.type
_entity_poly.pdbx_seq_one_letter_code
_entity_poly.pdbx_strand_id
1 'polypeptide(L)'
;MMKYLSFLLFFLLKEGTVTAQNNLVINGIPWFDDKGNIVNAHGACIVEENGRYYLFGEWKSDKSNAFPGFSCYSSDDLVNWKFENIVLKVQPDGILGPNRVGERVKVMKCPKTGEYIMLMHADDMGYKDPYIGLATCKTIAGDYQLQGPLLYKGQPVKRWDMGTFQDTDGKGYLLIHHGPVYRLSDDYRSIEAEVAHIKGMGESPAMFKKNGVYFMLTSNLTS
;
A
#
# COMPACT_ATOMS: atom_id res chain seq x y z
N MET A 1 54.07 16.88 55.24
CA MET A 1 52.63 17.01 55.03
C MET A 1 52.35 16.93 53.55
N MET A 2 52.06 15.72 53.03
CA MET A 2 51.76 15.50 51.63
C MET A 2 50.23 15.49 51.44
N LYS A 3 49.71 16.40 50.60
CA LYS A 3 48.29 16.46 50.23
C LYS A 3 48.06 15.58 49.00
N TYR A 4 47.32 14.48 49.19
CA TYR A 4 46.86 13.66 48.07
C TYR A 4 45.66 14.35 47.41
N LEU A 5 45.79 14.70 46.12
CA LEU A 5 44.71 15.24 45.28
C LEU A 5 44.08 14.02 44.55
N SER A 6 42.88 13.64 45.03
CA SER A 6 42.10 12.58 44.36
C SER A 6 41.41 13.16 43.14
N PHE A 7 41.79 12.71 41.94
CA PHE A 7 41.10 13.01 40.71
C PHE A 7 39.94 12.01 40.55
N LEU A 8 38.70 12.48 40.64
CA LEU A 8 37.50 11.70 40.36
C LEU A 8 37.23 11.77 38.86
N LEU A 9 37.46 10.70 38.12
CA LEU A 9 37.19 10.58 36.68
C LEU A 9 35.73 10.21 36.51
N PHE A 10 34.90 11.14 36.10
CA PHE A 10 33.51 10.88 35.69
C PHE A 10 33.53 10.26 34.30
N PHE A 11 33.29 8.96 34.19
CA PHE A 11 32.91 8.31 32.93
C PHE A 11 31.45 8.61 32.65
N LEU A 12 31.19 9.51 31.69
CA LEU A 12 29.90 9.65 31.06
C LEU A 12 29.67 8.44 30.16
N LEU A 13 29.00 7.42 30.68
CA LEU A 13 28.41 6.37 29.83
C LEU A 13 27.32 7.01 28.95
N LYS A 14 27.63 7.23 27.68
CA LYS A 14 26.60 7.45 26.68
C LYS A 14 25.81 6.13 26.59
N GLU A 15 24.59 6.12 27.10
CA GLU A 15 23.64 5.06 26.82
C GLU A 15 23.33 5.09 25.31
N GLY A 16 24.07 4.31 24.55
CA GLY A 16 23.71 3.97 23.18
C GLY A 16 22.51 3.04 23.25
N THR A 17 21.35 3.48 22.84
CA THR A 17 20.23 2.57 22.56
C THR A 17 20.67 1.63 21.45
N VAL A 18 21.04 0.39 21.82
CA VAL A 18 21.23 -0.70 20.86
C VAL A 18 19.82 -1.08 20.39
N THR A 19 19.38 -0.52 19.29
CA THR A 19 18.23 -1.07 18.57
C THR A 19 18.68 -2.40 17.98
N ALA A 20 18.11 -3.50 18.47
CA ALA A 20 18.31 -4.81 17.86
C ALA A 20 17.73 -4.74 16.44
N GLN A 21 18.61 -4.69 15.44
CA GLN A 21 18.23 -4.74 14.05
C GLN A 21 17.82 -6.17 13.73
N ASN A 22 16.54 -6.41 13.47
CA ASN A 22 16.09 -7.70 12.96
C ASN A 22 16.65 -7.90 11.55
N ASN A 23 17.28 -9.04 11.31
CA ASN A 23 17.83 -9.41 10.00
C ASN A 23 16.95 -10.42 9.26
N LEU A 24 15.77 -10.73 9.81
CA LEU A 24 14.89 -11.78 9.30
C LEU A 24 13.44 -11.34 9.33
N VAL A 25 12.72 -11.66 8.25
CA VAL A 25 11.26 -11.63 8.24
C VAL A 25 10.76 -12.94 8.87
N ILE A 26 10.04 -12.82 9.98
CA ILE A 26 9.45 -13.98 10.68
C ILE A 26 7.95 -13.95 10.42
N ASN A 27 7.44 -15.02 9.80
CA ASN A 27 6.01 -15.16 9.56
C ASN A 27 5.26 -15.48 10.84
N GLY A 28 4.01 -14.96 10.97
CA GLY A 28 3.13 -15.27 12.09
C GLY A 28 3.36 -14.45 13.35
N ILE A 29 4.28 -13.49 13.34
CA ILE A 29 4.44 -12.50 14.40
C ILE A 29 4.19 -11.08 13.85
N PRO A 30 3.70 -10.13 14.67
CA PRO A 30 3.58 -8.73 14.25
C PRO A 30 4.93 -8.13 13.86
N TRP A 31 4.94 -7.32 12.81
CA TRP A 31 6.08 -6.47 12.50
C TRP A 31 5.99 -5.17 13.30
N PHE A 32 7.14 -4.61 13.64
CA PHE A 32 7.21 -3.37 14.39
C PHE A 32 7.96 -2.31 13.59
N ASP A 33 7.53 -1.06 13.74
CA ASP A 33 8.25 0.08 13.20
C ASP A 33 9.46 0.47 14.08
N ASP A 34 10.24 1.45 13.61
CA ASP A 34 11.43 1.97 14.29
C ASP A 34 11.14 2.61 15.66
N LYS A 35 9.87 2.81 16.00
CA LYS A 35 9.40 3.34 17.28
C LYS A 35 8.78 2.27 18.18
N GLY A 36 8.76 1.01 17.73
CA GLY A 36 8.17 -0.12 18.45
C GLY A 36 6.65 -0.22 18.34
N ASN A 37 6.00 0.50 17.41
CA ASN A 37 4.58 0.31 17.14
C ASN A 37 4.39 -0.83 16.14
N ILE A 38 3.25 -1.52 16.23
CA ILE A 38 2.88 -2.56 15.25
C ILE A 38 2.67 -1.90 13.88
N VAL A 39 3.29 -2.48 12.84
CA VAL A 39 3.05 -2.09 11.44
C VAL A 39 1.60 -2.39 11.09
N ASN A 40 0.82 -1.35 10.87
CA ASN A 40 -0.61 -1.43 10.55
C ASN A 40 -0.81 -1.12 9.06
N ALA A 41 -0.76 -2.16 8.22
CA ALA A 41 -0.80 -2.08 6.77
C ALA A 41 -1.50 -3.31 6.16
N HIS A 42 -2.78 -3.51 6.50
CA HIS A 42 -3.58 -4.63 5.96
C HIS A 42 -3.81 -4.46 4.45
N GLY A 43 -4.01 -5.57 3.71
CA GLY A 43 -4.27 -5.54 2.27
C GLY A 43 -3.18 -4.87 1.42
N ALA A 44 -1.96 -4.93 1.89
CA ALA A 44 -0.84 -4.11 1.49
C ALA A 44 -0.34 -4.27 0.04
N CYS A 45 0.44 -3.28 -0.40
CA CYS A 45 1.38 -3.42 -1.51
C CYS A 45 2.74 -2.83 -1.13
N ILE A 46 3.79 -3.31 -1.82
CA ILE A 46 5.15 -2.77 -1.71
C ILE A 46 5.54 -2.17 -3.05
N VAL A 47 6.11 -0.98 -3.01
CA VAL A 47 6.68 -0.27 -4.17
C VAL A 47 8.15 -0.01 -3.89
N GLU A 48 9.02 -0.33 -4.85
CA GLU A 48 10.43 0.06 -4.79
C GLU A 48 10.61 1.39 -5.55
N GLU A 49 11.33 2.32 -4.94
CA GLU A 49 11.71 3.59 -5.54
C GLU A 49 13.14 3.94 -5.14
N ASN A 50 14.05 3.99 -6.11
CA ASN A 50 15.46 4.35 -5.92
C ASN A 50 16.19 3.51 -4.84
N GLY A 51 15.95 2.21 -4.82
CA GLY A 51 16.56 1.27 -3.87
C GLY A 51 15.93 1.26 -2.48
N ARG A 52 14.81 1.98 -2.29
CA ARG A 52 14.05 2.01 -1.04
C ARG A 52 12.67 1.43 -1.25
N TYR A 53 12.19 0.67 -0.28
CA TYR A 53 10.87 0.04 -0.31
C TYR A 53 9.85 0.85 0.47
N TYR A 54 8.63 0.93 -0.08
CA TYR A 54 7.50 1.62 0.54
C TYR A 54 6.32 0.65 0.64
N LEU A 55 5.89 0.40 1.87
CA LEU A 55 4.75 -0.45 2.20
C LEU A 55 3.52 0.43 2.42
N PHE A 56 2.50 0.24 1.60
CA PHE A 56 1.20 0.88 1.74
C PHE A 56 0.19 -0.15 2.23
N GLY A 57 -0.73 0.26 3.09
CA GLY A 57 -1.78 -0.62 3.55
C GLY A 57 -2.90 0.12 4.28
N GLU A 58 -3.94 -0.61 4.59
CA GLU A 58 -5.06 -0.12 5.36
C GLU A 58 -4.64 0.08 6.81
N TRP A 59 -4.85 1.29 7.33
CA TRP A 59 -4.73 1.58 8.75
C TRP A 59 -6.00 1.08 9.45
N LYS A 60 -6.00 -0.17 9.87
CA LYS A 60 -7.18 -0.80 10.47
C LYS A 60 -7.32 -0.48 11.96
N SER A 61 -8.57 -0.49 12.43
CA SER A 61 -8.94 -0.45 13.82
C SER A 61 -9.63 -1.77 14.21
N ASP A 62 -9.35 -2.27 15.39
CA ASP A 62 -10.02 -3.47 15.92
C ASP A 62 -11.52 -3.23 16.26
N LYS A 63 -11.98 -1.98 16.20
CA LYS A 63 -13.32 -1.59 16.61
C LYS A 63 -14.31 -1.43 15.45
N SER A 64 -13.82 -1.19 14.24
CA SER A 64 -14.67 -0.88 13.10
C SER A 64 -13.94 -1.15 11.79
N ASN A 65 -14.69 -1.56 10.75
CA ASN A 65 -14.21 -1.70 9.39
C ASN A 65 -14.26 -0.38 8.59
N ALA A 66 -14.76 0.71 9.22
CA ALA A 66 -14.77 2.02 8.60
C ALA A 66 -13.33 2.47 8.28
N PHE A 67 -13.16 3.10 7.13
CA PHE A 67 -11.89 3.57 6.62
C PHE A 67 -11.33 4.75 7.44
N PRO A 68 -10.21 4.60 8.16
CA PRO A 68 -9.57 5.72 8.84
C PRO A 68 -8.43 6.33 8.02
N GLY A 69 -7.87 5.58 7.06
CA GLY A 69 -6.79 6.02 6.18
C GLY A 69 -5.97 4.88 5.61
N PHE A 70 -5.09 5.21 4.66
CA PHE A 70 -4.02 4.33 4.20
C PHE A 70 -2.69 4.78 4.78
N SER A 71 -1.96 3.84 5.38
CA SER A 71 -0.61 4.05 5.93
C SER A 71 0.46 3.90 4.86
N CYS A 72 1.60 4.56 5.08
CA CYS A 72 2.84 4.35 4.34
C CYS A 72 3.99 4.15 5.32
N TYR A 73 4.78 3.12 5.09
CA TYR A 73 6.05 2.85 5.77
C TYR A 73 7.16 2.77 4.75
N SER A 74 8.40 3.06 5.15
CA SER A 74 9.57 2.87 4.30
C SER A 74 10.58 1.92 4.93
N SER A 75 11.38 1.24 4.10
CA SER A 75 12.43 0.34 4.53
C SER A 75 13.55 0.28 3.49
N ASP A 76 14.78 0.09 3.93
CA ASP A 76 15.93 -0.15 3.05
C ASP A 76 16.22 -1.66 2.86
N ASP A 77 15.55 -2.53 3.64
CA ASP A 77 15.86 -3.97 3.72
C ASP A 77 14.64 -4.91 3.77
N LEU A 78 13.40 -4.37 3.69
CA LEU A 78 12.12 -5.10 3.82
C LEU A 78 11.87 -5.72 5.21
N VAL A 79 12.72 -5.45 6.18
CA VAL A 79 12.65 -5.99 7.54
C VAL A 79 12.42 -4.90 8.57
N ASN A 80 13.19 -3.81 8.48
CA ASN A 80 13.13 -2.68 9.39
C ASN A 80 12.29 -1.57 8.76
N TRP A 81 11.10 -1.32 9.32
CA TRP A 81 10.13 -0.39 8.78
C TRP A 81 10.08 0.90 9.58
N LYS A 82 10.03 2.02 8.89
CA LYS A 82 9.80 3.34 9.45
C LYS A 82 8.43 3.86 9.03
N PHE A 83 7.61 4.26 9.99
CA PHE A 83 6.33 4.93 9.67
C PHE A 83 6.59 6.29 9.03
N GLU A 84 6.04 6.52 7.85
CA GLU A 84 6.17 7.79 7.13
C GLU A 84 4.95 8.69 7.35
N ASN A 85 3.75 8.20 7.00
CA ASN A 85 2.53 9.01 7.05
C ASN A 85 1.26 8.15 6.92
N ILE A 86 0.10 8.74 7.26
CA ILE A 86 -1.22 8.34 6.74
C ILE A 86 -1.44 9.13 5.45
N VAL A 87 -1.11 8.51 4.32
CA VAL A 87 -0.98 9.16 3.01
C VAL A 87 -2.32 9.48 2.33
N LEU A 88 -3.40 8.81 2.71
CA LEU A 88 -4.77 9.17 2.33
C LEU A 88 -5.68 8.97 3.54
N LYS A 89 -6.33 10.02 3.96
CA LYS A 89 -7.22 10.05 5.13
C LYS A 89 -8.68 9.92 4.70
N VAL A 90 -9.57 9.62 5.67
CA VAL A 90 -11.02 9.72 5.45
C VAL A 90 -11.36 11.10 4.86
N GLN A 91 -12.24 11.11 3.87
CA GLN A 91 -12.67 12.33 3.19
C GLN A 91 -13.93 12.89 3.88
N PRO A 92 -14.26 14.17 3.69
CA PRO A 92 -15.50 14.75 4.23
C PRO A 92 -16.76 14.04 3.71
N ASP A 93 -16.73 13.55 2.47
CA ASP A 93 -17.82 12.87 1.76
C ASP A 93 -17.33 11.94 0.65
N GLY A 94 -18.23 11.42 -0.18
CA GLY A 94 -17.90 10.59 -1.33
C GLY A 94 -17.52 9.16 -1.00
N ILE A 95 -16.78 8.50 -1.92
CA ILE A 95 -16.50 7.06 -1.85
C ILE A 95 -15.59 6.65 -0.68
N LEU A 96 -14.86 7.57 -0.07
CA LEU A 96 -14.05 7.38 1.14
C LEU A 96 -14.48 8.34 2.26
N GLY A 97 -15.73 8.78 2.26
CA GLY A 97 -16.34 9.58 3.31
C GLY A 97 -16.54 8.80 4.62
N PRO A 98 -17.15 9.44 5.63
CA PRO A 98 -17.47 8.79 6.90
C PRO A 98 -18.34 7.53 6.68
N ASN A 99 -18.09 6.48 7.48
CA ASN A 99 -18.79 5.19 7.39
C ASN A 99 -18.68 4.49 6.02
N ARG A 100 -17.58 4.73 5.32
CA ARG A 100 -17.21 3.98 4.12
C ARG A 100 -16.05 3.02 4.45
N VAL A 101 -15.90 2.00 3.63
CA VAL A 101 -14.76 1.06 3.64
C VAL A 101 -13.75 1.53 2.61
N GLY A 102 -12.45 1.41 2.91
CA GLY A 102 -11.33 1.62 1.97
C GLY A 102 -10.32 0.50 2.15
N GLU A 103 -10.09 -0.29 1.09
CA GLU A 103 -9.32 -1.54 1.17
C GLU A 103 -8.43 -1.75 -0.05
N ARG A 104 -7.52 -2.73 0.07
CA ARG A 104 -6.71 -3.26 -1.05
C ARG A 104 -5.92 -2.20 -1.80
N VAL A 105 -5.38 -1.22 -1.09
CA VAL A 105 -4.58 -0.13 -1.70
C VAL A 105 -3.43 -0.68 -2.54
N LYS A 106 -3.28 -0.12 -3.75
CA LYS A 106 -2.16 -0.40 -4.65
C LYS A 106 -1.63 0.92 -5.20
N VAL A 107 -0.31 1.04 -5.25
CA VAL A 107 0.37 2.25 -5.71
C VAL A 107 1.30 1.89 -6.87
N MET A 108 1.28 2.69 -7.93
CA MET A 108 2.18 2.59 -9.08
C MET A 108 2.67 3.98 -9.47
N LYS A 109 3.94 4.09 -9.90
CA LYS A 109 4.43 5.32 -10.51
C LYS A 109 4.08 5.34 -11.99
N CYS A 110 3.35 6.34 -12.42
CA CYS A 110 3.01 6.52 -13.84
C CYS A 110 4.23 7.04 -14.62
N PRO A 111 4.77 6.31 -15.61
CA PRO A 111 5.94 6.75 -16.35
C PRO A 111 5.72 8.04 -17.14
N LYS A 112 4.49 8.26 -17.63
CA LYS A 112 4.14 9.41 -18.47
C LYS A 112 4.06 10.71 -17.68
N THR A 113 3.49 10.68 -16.46
CA THR A 113 3.27 11.88 -15.65
C THR A 113 4.29 12.05 -14.55
N GLY A 114 4.99 10.98 -14.16
CA GLY A 114 5.88 10.93 -13.00
C GLY A 114 5.13 10.90 -11.66
N GLU A 115 3.80 10.96 -11.67
CA GLU A 115 2.97 10.91 -10.46
C GLU A 115 2.80 9.48 -9.96
N TYR A 116 2.55 9.36 -8.66
CA TYR A 116 2.13 8.11 -8.03
C TYR A 116 0.61 8.03 -8.06
N ILE A 117 0.12 6.95 -8.65
CA ILE A 117 -1.29 6.63 -8.78
C ILE A 117 -1.63 5.57 -7.76
N MET A 118 -2.60 5.88 -6.91
CA MET A 118 -3.12 4.98 -5.89
C MET A 118 -4.51 4.52 -6.32
N LEU A 119 -4.68 3.22 -6.45
CA LEU A 119 -5.97 2.58 -6.67
C LEU A 119 -6.37 1.81 -5.42
N MET A 120 -7.66 1.79 -5.10
CA MET A 120 -8.20 1.10 -3.95
C MET A 120 -9.63 0.61 -4.17
N HIS A 121 -10.05 -0.39 -3.44
CA HIS A 121 -11.45 -0.73 -3.27
C HIS A 121 -12.07 0.23 -2.25
N ALA A 122 -13.18 0.86 -2.60
CA ALA A 122 -13.99 1.67 -1.72
C ALA A 122 -15.42 1.14 -1.73
N ASP A 123 -16.09 1.05 -0.57
CA ASP A 123 -17.44 0.49 -0.47
C ASP A 123 -18.24 1.15 0.66
N ASP A 124 -19.54 0.81 0.75
CA ASP A 124 -20.30 1.03 1.98
C ASP A 124 -19.98 -0.04 3.03
N MET A 125 -20.40 0.17 4.26
CA MET A 125 -20.19 -0.77 5.37
C MET A 125 -20.85 -2.14 5.17
N GLY A 126 -21.75 -2.27 4.22
CA GLY A 126 -22.44 -3.50 3.85
C GLY A 126 -21.91 -4.18 2.59
N TYR A 127 -20.86 -3.64 1.98
CA TYR A 127 -20.26 -4.12 0.72
C TYR A 127 -21.27 -4.20 -0.44
N LYS A 128 -22.14 -3.17 -0.59
CA LYS A 128 -23.20 -3.12 -1.61
C LYS A 128 -23.06 -1.98 -2.61
N ASP A 129 -22.09 -1.08 -2.39
CA ASP A 129 -21.83 0.07 -3.28
C ASP A 129 -20.33 0.19 -3.58
N PRO A 130 -19.75 -0.84 -4.25
CA PRO A 130 -18.31 -0.91 -4.52
C PRO A 130 -17.87 0.04 -5.61
N TYR A 131 -16.66 0.60 -5.43
CA TYR A 131 -15.95 1.39 -6.43
C TYR A 131 -14.47 1.03 -6.43
N ILE A 132 -13.83 1.12 -7.59
CA ILE A 132 -12.40 1.29 -7.64
C ILE A 132 -12.12 2.79 -7.53
N GLY A 133 -11.54 3.21 -6.42
CA GLY A 133 -11.16 4.61 -6.18
C GLY A 133 -9.79 4.92 -6.79
N LEU A 134 -9.59 6.19 -7.12
CA LEU A 134 -8.36 6.75 -7.68
C LEU A 134 -7.90 7.93 -6.83
N ALA A 135 -6.64 7.92 -6.41
CA ALA A 135 -5.98 9.06 -5.80
C ALA A 135 -4.59 9.26 -6.42
N THR A 136 -4.05 10.47 -6.34
CA THR A 136 -2.76 10.81 -6.96
C THR A 136 -1.88 11.62 -6.01
N CYS A 137 -0.56 11.46 -6.14
CA CYS A 137 0.43 12.27 -5.45
C CYS A 137 1.69 12.48 -6.29
N LYS A 138 2.40 13.58 -6.06
CA LYS A 138 3.68 13.86 -6.73
C LYS A 138 4.88 13.17 -6.07
N THR A 139 4.74 12.78 -4.82
CA THR A 139 5.78 12.11 -4.03
C THR A 139 5.24 10.82 -3.45
N ILE A 140 6.09 9.78 -3.36
CA ILE A 140 5.63 8.44 -3.00
C ILE A 140 4.97 8.35 -1.62
N ALA A 141 5.52 9.02 -0.61
CA ALA A 141 4.99 9.03 0.76
C ALA A 141 4.26 10.33 1.14
N GLY A 142 3.84 11.13 0.13
CA GLY A 142 3.12 12.38 0.34
C GLY A 142 1.61 12.20 0.57
N ASP A 143 0.91 13.31 0.73
CA ASP A 143 -0.55 13.32 0.90
C ASP A 143 -1.23 13.14 -0.46
N TYR A 144 -1.81 11.96 -0.66
CA TYR A 144 -2.56 11.62 -1.88
C TYR A 144 -3.88 12.37 -1.92
N GLN A 145 -4.24 12.88 -3.09
CA GLN A 145 -5.48 13.58 -3.34
C GLN A 145 -6.47 12.64 -4.02
N LEU A 146 -7.60 12.36 -3.35
CA LEU A 146 -8.67 11.55 -3.92
C LEU A 146 -9.26 12.26 -5.15
N GLN A 147 -9.32 11.56 -6.28
CA GLN A 147 -9.89 12.04 -7.54
C GLN A 147 -11.33 11.55 -7.73
N GLY A 148 -11.75 10.56 -6.93
CA GLY A 148 -13.05 9.90 -7.05
C GLY A 148 -12.93 8.49 -7.61
N PRO A 149 -14.03 7.94 -8.19
CA PRO A 149 -14.00 6.63 -8.82
C PRO A 149 -13.13 6.60 -10.08
N LEU A 150 -12.39 5.51 -10.29
CA LEU A 150 -11.78 5.20 -11.58
C LEU A 150 -12.86 5.03 -12.64
N LEU A 151 -12.61 5.50 -13.86
CA LEU A 151 -13.59 5.46 -14.94
C LEU A 151 -13.22 4.43 -16.02
N TYR A 152 -14.24 3.76 -16.57
CA TYR A 152 -14.18 2.98 -17.79
C TYR A 152 -15.30 3.42 -18.74
N LYS A 153 -14.94 3.86 -19.94
CA LYS A 153 -15.90 4.42 -20.93
C LYS A 153 -16.77 5.53 -20.33
N GLY A 154 -16.18 6.37 -19.48
CA GLY A 154 -16.87 7.50 -18.82
C GLY A 154 -17.78 7.11 -17.66
N GLN A 155 -17.86 5.84 -17.27
CA GLN A 155 -18.66 5.36 -16.15
C GLN A 155 -17.78 4.90 -14.98
N PRO A 156 -18.19 5.12 -13.71
CA PRO A 156 -17.50 4.60 -12.54
C PRO A 156 -17.34 3.08 -12.57
N VAL A 157 -16.16 2.60 -12.26
CA VAL A 157 -15.87 1.15 -12.14
C VAL A 157 -16.41 0.64 -10.82
N LYS A 158 -17.54 -0.06 -10.86
CA LYS A 158 -18.18 -0.69 -9.71
C LYS A 158 -17.69 -2.14 -9.59
N ARG A 159 -16.60 -2.32 -8.85
CA ARG A 159 -15.96 -3.62 -8.61
C ARG A 159 -15.33 -3.62 -7.22
N TRP A 160 -15.14 -4.82 -6.67
CA TRP A 160 -14.41 -5.03 -5.41
C TRP A 160 -13.11 -5.76 -5.67
N ASP A 161 -12.36 -5.91 -4.64
CA ASP A 161 -11.14 -6.68 -4.52
C ASP A 161 -10.26 -6.69 -5.78
N MET A 162 -9.17 -5.98 -5.69
CA MET A 162 -8.37 -5.67 -6.85
C MET A 162 -6.86 -5.80 -6.56
N GLY A 163 -6.12 -6.02 -7.63
CA GLY A 163 -4.68 -5.88 -7.67
C GLY A 163 -4.24 -5.01 -8.82
N THR A 164 -2.97 -4.67 -8.87
CA THR A 164 -2.37 -3.97 -9.99
C THR A 164 -1.10 -4.68 -10.45
N PHE A 165 -0.75 -4.43 -11.69
CA PHE A 165 0.54 -4.86 -12.27
C PHE A 165 1.05 -3.76 -13.19
N GLN A 166 2.34 -3.45 -13.12
CA GLN A 166 3.03 -2.59 -14.06
C GLN A 166 4.04 -3.42 -14.82
N ASP A 167 3.91 -3.47 -16.14
CA ASP A 167 4.85 -4.22 -17.00
C ASP A 167 6.11 -3.40 -17.29
N THR A 168 7.12 -4.07 -17.79
CA THR A 168 8.43 -3.49 -18.13
C THR A 168 8.38 -2.43 -19.25
N ASP A 169 7.30 -2.42 -20.04
CA ASP A 169 7.03 -1.38 -21.03
C ASP A 169 6.34 -0.13 -20.45
N GLY A 170 6.12 -0.12 -19.14
CA GLY A 170 5.48 0.97 -18.43
C GLY A 170 3.95 0.98 -18.52
N LYS A 171 3.31 -0.03 -19.10
CA LYS A 171 1.85 -0.15 -19.07
C LYS A 171 1.36 -0.63 -17.72
N GLY A 172 0.32 0.02 -17.22
CA GLY A 172 -0.37 -0.34 -15.99
C GLY A 172 -1.59 -1.21 -16.25
N TYR A 173 -1.82 -2.17 -15.36
CA TYR A 173 -2.96 -3.08 -15.42
C TYR A 173 -3.68 -3.12 -14.09
N LEU A 174 -5.01 -3.19 -14.15
CA LEU A 174 -5.90 -3.43 -13.02
C LEU A 174 -6.43 -4.85 -13.13
N LEU A 175 -6.26 -5.63 -12.07
CA LEU A 175 -6.69 -7.01 -11.94
C LEU A 175 -7.92 -7.00 -11.02
N ILE A 176 -9.02 -7.60 -11.45
CA ILE A 176 -10.27 -7.57 -10.69
C ILE A 176 -10.70 -8.98 -10.34
N HIS A 177 -11.19 -9.16 -9.12
CA HIS A 177 -11.90 -10.35 -8.69
C HIS A 177 -12.91 -10.83 -9.75
N HIS A 178 -13.04 -12.13 -9.95
CA HIS A 178 -13.80 -12.81 -11.00
C HIS A 178 -13.25 -12.73 -12.43
N GLY A 179 -12.07 -12.15 -12.64
CA GLY A 179 -11.29 -12.43 -13.86
C GLY A 179 -10.92 -11.30 -14.79
N PRO A 180 -11.63 -10.16 -14.83
CA PRO A 180 -11.24 -9.10 -15.76
C PRO A 180 -9.84 -8.57 -15.48
N VAL A 181 -9.06 -8.42 -16.55
CA VAL A 181 -7.77 -7.72 -16.57
C VAL A 181 -7.92 -6.51 -17.47
N TYR A 182 -7.80 -5.35 -16.90
CA TYR A 182 -7.91 -4.09 -17.62
C TYR A 182 -6.56 -3.45 -17.82
N ARG A 183 -6.30 -2.92 -19.02
CA ARG A 183 -5.20 -2.00 -19.27
C ARG A 183 -5.66 -0.60 -18.90
N LEU A 184 -4.82 0.10 -18.12
CA LEU A 184 -5.03 1.50 -17.79
C LEU A 184 -4.64 2.40 -18.97
N SER A 185 -5.19 3.61 -19.00
CA SER A 185 -4.73 4.69 -19.89
C SER A 185 -3.24 5.02 -19.59
N ASP A 186 -2.58 5.70 -20.53
CA ASP A 186 -1.15 6.05 -20.39
C ASP A 186 -0.82 6.87 -19.14
N ASP A 187 -1.79 7.63 -18.61
CA ASP A 187 -1.64 8.42 -17.38
C ASP A 187 -2.17 7.69 -16.14
N TYR A 188 -2.62 6.43 -16.29
CA TYR A 188 -3.19 5.56 -15.27
C TYR A 188 -4.45 6.09 -14.58
N ARG A 189 -5.10 7.12 -15.14
CA ARG A 189 -6.26 7.78 -14.52
C ARG A 189 -7.61 7.24 -14.98
N SER A 190 -7.61 6.30 -15.95
CA SER A 190 -8.81 5.61 -16.43
C SER A 190 -8.48 4.23 -16.98
N ILE A 191 -9.49 3.42 -17.23
CA ILE A 191 -9.36 2.17 -17.96
C ILE A 191 -9.47 2.44 -19.46
N GLU A 192 -8.50 1.94 -20.23
CA GLU A 192 -8.52 1.99 -21.69
C GLU A 192 -9.31 0.82 -22.28
N ALA A 193 -8.98 -0.42 -21.85
CA ALA A 193 -9.58 -1.63 -22.40
C ALA A 193 -9.53 -2.80 -21.42
N GLU A 194 -10.49 -3.71 -21.53
CA GLU A 194 -10.34 -5.08 -21.02
C GLU A 194 -9.47 -5.87 -22.00
N VAL A 195 -8.35 -6.42 -21.52
CA VAL A 195 -7.35 -7.10 -22.34
C VAL A 195 -7.32 -8.60 -22.14
N ALA A 196 -7.86 -9.08 -21.03
CA ALA A 196 -8.01 -10.51 -20.75
C ALA A 196 -9.14 -10.75 -19.75
N HIS A 197 -9.64 -11.99 -19.73
CA HIS A 197 -10.56 -12.49 -18.72
C HIS A 197 -10.10 -13.86 -18.24
N ILE A 198 -9.62 -13.94 -16.99
CA ILE A 198 -9.05 -15.17 -16.43
C ILE A 198 -10.12 -15.86 -15.57
N LYS A 199 -10.68 -16.94 -16.08
CA LYS A 199 -11.70 -17.72 -15.36
C LYS A 199 -11.16 -18.26 -14.03
N GLY A 200 -11.99 -18.22 -12.98
CA GLY A 200 -11.65 -18.76 -11.67
C GLY A 200 -10.69 -17.89 -10.86
N MET A 201 -10.46 -16.65 -11.26
CA MET A 201 -9.73 -15.68 -10.46
C MET A 201 -10.53 -15.36 -9.19
N GLY A 202 -9.98 -15.71 -8.03
CA GLY A 202 -10.54 -15.44 -6.72
C GLY A 202 -10.17 -14.04 -6.21
N GLU A 203 -10.18 -13.87 -4.92
CA GLU A 203 -9.82 -12.63 -4.24
C GLU A 203 -8.31 -12.35 -4.26
N SER A 204 -7.98 -11.11 -3.94
CA SER A 204 -6.60 -10.65 -3.78
C SER A 204 -5.70 -10.93 -4.98
N PRO A 205 -6.15 -10.61 -6.22
CA PRO A 205 -5.36 -10.91 -7.40
C PRO A 205 -4.02 -10.16 -7.37
N ALA A 206 -2.95 -10.88 -7.66
CA ALA A 206 -1.61 -10.34 -7.83
C ALA A 206 -0.97 -10.95 -9.08
N MET A 207 -0.13 -10.18 -9.76
CA MET A 207 0.59 -10.64 -10.95
C MET A 207 2.06 -10.28 -10.85
N PHE A 208 2.90 -11.18 -11.35
CA PHE A 208 4.30 -10.88 -11.61
C PHE A 208 4.74 -11.51 -12.93
N LYS A 209 5.83 -10.98 -13.50
CA LYS A 209 6.43 -11.48 -14.74
C LYS A 209 7.83 -12.02 -14.46
N LYS A 210 8.11 -13.23 -14.95
CA LYS A 210 9.43 -13.84 -14.88
C LYS A 210 9.76 -14.52 -16.20
N ASN A 211 10.90 -14.20 -16.79
CA ASN A 211 11.38 -14.76 -18.07
C ASN A 211 10.33 -14.67 -19.20
N GLY A 212 9.61 -13.54 -19.30
CA GLY A 212 8.57 -13.33 -20.31
C GLY A 212 7.23 -14.01 -20.02
N VAL A 213 7.12 -14.81 -18.96
CA VAL A 213 5.88 -15.49 -18.54
C VAL A 213 5.21 -14.71 -17.42
N TYR A 214 3.90 -14.52 -17.55
CA TYR A 214 3.08 -13.90 -16.52
C TYR A 214 2.52 -14.94 -15.57
N PHE A 215 2.63 -14.68 -14.28
CA PHE A 215 2.10 -15.54 -13.21
C PHE A 215 1.02 -14.77 -12.48
N MET A 216 -0.15 -15.37 -12.36
CA MET A 216 -1.27 -14.85 -11.60
C MET A 216 -1.41 -15.62 -10.28
N LEU A 217 -1.48 -14.90 -9.18
CA LEU A 217 -1.78 -15.42 -7.85
C LEU A 217 -3.14 -14.88 -7.41
N THR A 218 -3.92 -15.72 -6.77
CA THR A 218 -5.24 -15.36 -6.24
C THR A 218 -5.59 -16.31 -5.12
N SER A 219 -6.36 -15.85 -4.14
CA SER A 219 -6.91 -16.71 -3.10
C SER A 219 -8.24 -17.30 -3.55
N ASN A 220 -8.44 -18.60 -3.36
CA ASN A 220 -9.77 -19.19 -3.43
C ASN A 220 -10.40 -19.14 -2.05
N LEU A 221 -11.54 -18.46 -1.94
CA LEU A 221 -12.41 -18.67 -0.79
C LEU A 221 -13.06 -20.06 -0.96
N THR A 222 -12.46 -21.03 -0.33
CA THR A 222 -13.22 -22.25 0.01
C THR A 222 -14.00 -21.91 1.29
N SER A 223 -15.24 -21.52 1.12
CA SER A 223 -16.22 -21.48 2.20
C SER A 223 -16.49 -22.87 2.75
#